data_3274acbfe05ee5cd5102e55e4de2bbe8
#
_entry.id   3274acbfe05ee5cd5102e55e4de2bbe8
#
_cell.length_a   1.000
_cell.length_b   1.000
_cell.length_c   1.000
_cell.angle_alpha   90.00
_cell.angle_beta   90.00
_cell.angle_gamma   90.00
#
_symmetry.space_group_name_H-M   'P 1'
#
loop_
_entity.id
_entity.type
_entity.pdbx_description
1 polymer ?
#
loop_
_entity_poly.entity_id
_entity_poly.type
_entity_poly.pdbx_seq_one_letter_code
_entity_poly.pdbx_strand_id
1 'polypeptide(L)'
;MLFDCFLYFDEKELLELRVNLLKDIVDAFIITDGNRTFRGDPKPFTCLDTVRELGLPEEKIQVLHVELPTPEECSIPWSREHAQRDALGVGMRMCPPDSVFFFSDVDEIPKPDRLLEAVDIAQAHPDRCVRLSMPMFYGRADLRVRDPHGDGTKAPDNWTCGTVVLYKHLEKTPSQIRMNPNDIVLGDCDAGWHFSWMGDAERMKRKVTSFSHCFDDIPNSVAPAYSDEMLTHLEAYRAKAGGTDPLGRTDHILEKYPHELLPSELFKLERVKNYLLPDDPSNA
;
A
#
# COMPACT_ATOMS: atom_id res chain seq x y z
N MET A 1 10.60 12.30 17.14
CA MET A 1 10.12 12.69 15.79
C MET A 1 9.46 11.48 15.15
N LEU A 2 8.37 11.68 14.40
CA LEU A 2 7.64 10.61 13.69
C LEU A 2 7.77 10.81 12.17
N PHE A 3 8.23 9.78 11.48
CA PHE A 3 8.40 9.78 10.03
C PHE A 3 7.49 8.73 9.39
N ASP A 4 6.87 9.09 8.25
CA ASP A 4 6.13 8.16 7.42
C ASP A 4 6.99 7.77 6.20
N CYS A 5 7.24 6.47 6.01
CA CYS A 5 8.23 5.95 5.07
C CYS A 5 7.58 4.93 4.13
N PHE A 6 7.62 5.15 2.81
CA PHE A 6 6.97 4.25 1.87
C PHE A 6 7.61 4.24 0.48
N LEU A 7 7.26 3.19 -0.28
CA LEU A 7 7.64 3.06 -1.68
C LEU A 7 6.60 3.77 -2.55
N TYR A 8 7.04 4.44 -3.60
CA TYR A 8 6.18 5.06 -4.60
C TYR A 8 6.48 4.49 -5.99
N PHE A 9 5.43 4.26 -6.77
CA PHE A 9 5.53 3.85 -8.17
C PHE A 9 4.83 4.86 -9.10
N ASP A 10 3.50 4.95 -9.06
CA ASP A 10 2.70 5.91 -9.83
C ASP A 10 1.31 6.20 -9.20
N GLU A 11 1.14 5.86 -7.93
CA GLU A 11 -0.13 5.92 -7.20
C GLU A 11 -0.43 7.36 -6.73
N LYS A 12 -0.68 8.30 -7.68
CA LYS A 12 -0.90 9.72 -7.38
C LYS A 12 -2.00 9.96 -6.34
N GLU A 13 -3.13 9.27 -6.48
CA GLU A 13 -4.29 9.44 -5.59
C GLU A 13 -3.99 8.95 -4.18
N LEU A 14 -3.23 7.86 -4.06
CA LEU A 14 -2.84 7.31 -2.77
C LEU A 14 -1.77 8.18 -2.10
N LEU A 15 -0.82 8.70 -2.88
CA LEU A 15 0.15 9.68 -2.40
C LEU A 15 -0.56 10.93 -1.85
N GLU A 16 -1.51 11.48 -2.62
CA GLU A 16 -2.29 12.66 -2.23
C GLU A 16 -3.11 12.40 -0.96
N LEU A 17 -3.82 11.28 -0.91
CA LEU A 17 -4.61 10.88 0.25
C LEU A 17 -3.74 10.71 1.49
N ARG A 18 -2.65 9.96 1.39
CA ARG A 18 -1.76 9.63 2.51
C ARG A 18 -1.11 10.87 3.08
N VAL A 19 -0.55 11.72 2.23
CA VAL A 19 0.09 12.96 2.68
C VAL A 19 -0.93 13.90 3.34
N ASN A 20 -2.11 14.08 2.77
CA ASN A 20 -3.14 14.95 3.35
C ASN A 20 -3.68 14.43 4.69
N LEU A 21 -3.77 13.11 4.88
CA LEU A 21 -4.18 12.52 6.16
C LEU A 21 -3.13 12.65 7.25
N LEU A 22 -1.84 12.57 6.91
CA LEU A 22 -0.78 12.40 7.90
C LEU A 22 0.12 13.62 8.10
N LYS A 23 0.09 14.63 7.20
CA LYS A 23 1.00 15.78 7.22
C LYS A 23 1.00 16.58 8.53
N ASP A 24 -0.10 16.55 9.29
CA ASP A 24 -0.23 17.31 10.53
C ASP A 24 0.24 16.54 11.76
N ILE A 25 0.48 15.22 11.63
CA ILE A 25 0.93 14.36 12.73
C ILE A 25 2.35 13.80 12.53
N VAL A 26 2.86 13.76 11.30
CA VAL A 26 4.24 13.34 11.03
C VAL A 26 5.15 14.56 10.84
N ASP A 27 6.41 14.42 11.24
CA ASP A 27 7.41 15.46 11.04
C ASP A 27 7.84 15.55 9.57
N ALA A 28 7.99 14.39 8.91
CA ALA A 28 8.28 14.32 7.47
C ALA A 28 7.94 12.94 6.87
N PHE A 29 7.95 12.90 5.52
CA PHE A 29 7.79 11.71 4.71
C PHE A 29 9.13 11.34 4.07
N ILE A 30 9.49 10.05 4.09
CA ILE A 30 10.64 9.49 3.40
C ILE A 30 10.12 8.54 2.33
N ILE A 31 10.30 8.90 1.07
CA ILE A 31 9.71 8.18 -0.06
C ILE A 31 10.83 7.64 -0.95
N THR A 32 10.75 6.38 -1.35
CA THR A 32 11.65 5.83 -2.36
C THR A 32 10.96 5.75 -3.72
N ASP A 33 11.62 6.25 -4.76
CA ASP A 33 11.18 6.17 -6.15
C ASP A 33 12.25 5.43 -6.97
N GLY A 34 11.88 4.29 -7.57
CA GLY A 34 12.80 3.48 -8.38
C GLY A 34 12.83 3.91 -9.85
N ASN A 35 13.96 3.72 -10.54
CA ASN A 35 14.11 3.97 -11.98
C ASN A 35 13.61 2.83 -12.87
N ARG A 36 13.02 1.80 -12.28
CA ARG A 36 12.45 0.62 -12.96
C ARG A 36 11.20 0.14 -12.28
N THR A 37 10.36 -0.59 -13.01
CA THR A 37 9.31 -1.43 -12.43
C THR A 37 9.95 -2.63 -11.70
N PHE A 38 9.22 -3.34 -10.85
CA PHE A 38 9.76 -4.57 -10.24
C PHE A 38 9.94 -5.69 -11.28
N ARG A 39 9.19 -5.67 -12.36
CA ARG A 39 9.45 -6.54 -13.52
C ARG A 39 10.82 -6.25 -14.17
N GLY A 40 11.29 -4.99 -14.11
CA GLY A 40 12.59 -4.57 -14.63
C GLY A 40 12.53 -3.57 -15.77
N ASP A 41 11.34 -3.21 -16.26
CA ASP A 41 11.16 -2.23 -17.33
C ASP A 41 11.59 -0.84 -16.84
N PRO A 42 12.36 -0.07 -17.64
CA PRO A 42 12.77 1.27 -17.24
C PRO A 42 11.58 2.20 -17.04
N LYS A 43 11.64 3.05 -16.04
CA LYS A 43 10.70 4.16 -15.82
C LYS A 43 11.43 5.41 -15.34
N PRO A 44 10.94 6.62 -15.61
CA PRO A 44 11.48 7.83 -15.01
C PRO A 44 11.17 7.88 -13.51
N PHE A 45 11.96 8.67 -12.77
CA PHE A 45 11.60 9.13 -11.44
C PHE A 45 10.46 10.16 -11.57
N THR A 46 9.36 9.94 -10.86
CA THR A 46 8.14 10.77 -11.01
C THR A 46 7.59 11.30 -9.71
N CYS A 47 8.06 10.80 -8.57
CA CYS A 47 7.50 11.13 -7.27
C CYS A 47 7.55 12.64 -6.99
N LEU A 48 8.69 13.29 -7.15
CA LEU A 48 8.85 14.71 -6.85
C LEU A 48 8.01 15.60 -7.77
N ASP A 49 7.93 15.26 -9.06
CA ASP A 49 7.08 15.99 -10.00
C ASP A 49 5.59 15.82 -9.63
N THR A 50 5.19 14.62 -9.18
CA THR A 50 3.84 14.38 -8.68
C THR A 50 3.55 15.18 -7.40
N VAL A 51 4.49 15.27 -6.47
CA VAL A 51 4.36 16.09 -5.26
C VAL A 51 4.08 17.55 -5.61
N ARG A 52 4.81 18.10 -6.58
CA ARG A 52 4.65 19.48 -7.07
C ARG A 52 3.33 19.67 -7.83
N GLU A 53 2.99 18.74 -8.72
CA GLU A 53 1.72 18.76 -9.47
C GLU A 53 0.50 18.79 -8.52
N LEU A 54 0.58 18.06 -7.41
CA LEU A 54 -0.49 17.96 -6.42
C LEU A 54 -0.47 19.07 -5.36
N GLY A 55 0.54 19.95 -5.37
CA GLY A 55 0.70 21.02 -4.38
C GLY A 55 0.89 20.50 -2.95
N LEU A 56 1.51 19.33 -2.80
CA LEU A 56 1.81 18.75 -1.49
C LEU A 56 2.96 19.49 -0.80
N PRO A 57 3.09 19.41 0.55
CA PRO A 57 4.12 20.14 1.31
C PRO A 57 5.52 19.59 1.02
N GLU A 58 6.18 20.10 -0.06
CA GLU A 58 7.48 19.61 -0.52
C GLU A 58 8.55 19.71 0.60
N GLU A 59 8.44 20.69 1.49
CA GLU A 59 9.35 20.88 2.63
C GLU A 59 9.30 19.74 3.67
N LYS A 60 8.20 18.97 3.68
CA LYS A 60 8.06 17.76 4.52
C LYS A 60 8.39 16.47 3.81
N ILE A 61 8.71 16.50 2.50
CA ILE A 61 8.85 15.30 1.70
C ILE A 61 10.29 15.13 1.22
N GLN A 62 10.94 14.06 1.68
CA GLN A 62 12.22 13.61 1.19
C GLN A 62 12.04 12.47 0.21
N VAL A 63 12.43 12.66 -1.05
CA VAL A 63 12.40 11.61 -2.07
C VAL A 63 13.82 11.06 -2.27
N LEU A 64 13.97 9.74 -2.13
CA LEU A 64 15.18 8.99 -2.40
C LEU A 64 15.05 8.30 -3.76
N HIS A 65 15.84 8.71 -4.74
CA HIS A 65 15.92 8.04 -6.03
C HIS A 65 16.74 6.76 -5.91
N VAL A 66 16.18 5.63 -6.36
CA VAL A 66 16.79 4.31 -6.22
C VAL A 66 17.05 3.71 -7.60
N GLU A 67 18.31 3.45 -7.88
CA GLU A 67 18.72 2.68 -9.05
C GLU A 67 18.49 1.19 -8.79
N LEU A 68 17.51 0.62 -9.48
CA LEU A 68 17.17 -0.80 -9.35
C LEU A 68 17.94 -1.65 -10.35
N PRO A 69 18.31 -2.89 -9.99
CA PRO A 69 19.06 -3.77 -10.89
C PRO A 69 18.28 -4.06 -12.17
N THR A 70 18.99 -4.15 -13.28
CA THR A 70 18.42 -4.56 -14.56
C THR A 70 18.01 -6.04 -14.54
N PRO A 71 17.19 -6.51 -15.48
CA PRO A 71 16.88 -7.94 -15.61
C PRO A 71 18.09 -8.83 -15.83
N GLU A 72 19.14 -8.31 -16.47
CA GLU A 72 20.41 -9.01 -16.71
C GLU A 72 21.24 -9.14 -15.42
N GLU A 73 21.20 -8.13 -14.55
CA GLU A 73 21.88 -8.15 -13.25
C GLU A 73 21.13 -9.00 -12.23
N CYS A 74 19.78 -8.97 -12.27
CA CYS A 74 18.93 -9.76 -11.40
C CYS A 74 17.59 -10.07 -12.07
N SER A 75 17.33 -11.34 -12.35
CA SER A 75 16.09 -11.81 -12.98
C SER A 75 14.88 -11.86 -12.03
N ILE A 76 15.09 -11.72 -10.71
CA ILE A 76 14.07 -11.90 -9.68
C ILE A 76 13.38 -10.55 -9.38
N PRO A 77 12.07 -10.38 -9.68
CA PRO A 77 11.32 -9.15 -9.41
C PRO A 77 11.34 -8.73 -7.93
N TRP A 78 11.20 -9.70 -7.03
CA TRP A 78 11.24 -9.48 -5.57
C TRP A 78 12.54 -8.82 -5.09
N SER A 79 13.67 -9.07 -5.76
CA SER A 79 14.94 -8.42 -5.41
C SER A 79 14.90 -6.92 -5.66
N ARG A 80 14.16 -6.47 -6.68
CA ARG A 80 13.97 -5.03 -6.96
C ARG A 80 13.06 -4.37 -5.94
N GLU A 81 11.97 -5.04 -5.56
CA GLU A 81 11.09 -4.55 -4.50
C GLU A 81 11.83 -4.45 -3.17
N HIS A 82 12.60 -5.49 -2.80
CA HIS A 82 13.42 -5.45 -1.60
C HIS A 82 14.48 -4.34 -1.68
N ALA A 83 15.14 -4.16 -2.81
CA ALA A 83 16.13 -3.09 -2.98
C ALA A 83 15.51 -1.69 -2.80
N GLN A 84 14.33 -1.45 -3.38
CA GLN A 84 13.63 -0.18 -3.21
C GLN A 84 13.15 0.01 -1.76
N ARG A 85 12.60 -1.04 -1.13
CA ARG A 85 12.17 -0.99 0.28
C ARG A 85 13.36 -0.78 1.23
N ASP A 86 14.46 -1.48 1.02
CA ASP A 86 15.64 -1.39 1.88
C ASP A 86 16.35 -0.04 1.75
N ALA A 87 16.19 0.66 0.62
CA ALA A 87 16.67 2.03 0.46
C ALA A 87 15.98 3.02 1.41
N LEU A 88 14.74 2.76 1.88
CA LEU A 88 14.13 3.55 2.97
C LEU A 88 15.02 3.58 4.20
N GLY A 89 15.66 2.45 4.54
CA GLY A 89 16.57 2.35 5.67
C GLY A 89 17.78 3.28 5.58
N VAL A 90 18.16 3.73 4.39
CA VAL A 90 19.20 4.76 4.23
C VAL A 90 18.70 6.09 4.77
N GLY A 91 17.53 6.56 4.32
CA GLY A 91 16.92 7.80 4.80
C GLY A 91 16.59 7.75 6.29
N MET A 92 16.02 6.64 6.76
CA MET A 92 15.68 6.44 8.18
C MET A 92 16.92 6.55 9.09
N ARG A 93 18.05 5.98 8.69
CA ARG A 93 19.31 6.06 9.47
C ARG A 93 19.96 7.45 9.49
N MET A 94 19.54 8.37 8.63
CA MET A 94 19.97 9.77 8.66
C MET A 94 19.17 10.62 9.65
N CYS A 95 18.06 10.10 10.19
CA CYS A 95 17.24 10.76 11.18
C CYS A 95 17.83 10.66 12.59
N PRO A 96 17.40 11.52 13.54
CA PRO A 96 17.82 11.44 14.94
C PRO A 96 17.58 10.06 15.59
N PRO A 97 18.46 9.62 16.52
CA PRO A 97 18.34 8.29 17.15
C PRO A 97 17.09 8.02 18.00
N ASP A 98 16.34 9.06 18.36
CA ASP A 98 15.06 9.00 19.08
C ASP A 98 13.84 8.98 18.14
N SER A 99 14.07 8.87 16.84
CA SER A 99 13.01 8.86 15.82
C SER A 99 12.21 7.56 15.85
N VAL A 100 10.94 7.71 15.50
CA VAL A 100 9.98 6.63 15.26
C VAL A 100 9.58 6.66 13.80
N PHE A 101 9.44 5.50 13.19
CA PHE A 101 9.09 5.38 11.79
C PHE A 101 7.87 4.48 11.63
N PHE A 102 6.90 4.94 10.87
CA PHE A 102 5.93 4.07 10.25
C PHE A 102 6.42 3.77 8.84
N PHE A 103 6.55 2.51 8.47
CA PHE A 103 6.88 2.16 7.10
C PHE A 103 5.93 1.11 6.52
N SER A 104 5.60 1.27 5.24
CA SER A 104 4.64 0.43 4.55
C SER A 104 4.76 0.61 3.03
N ASP A 105 3.87 -0.01 2.26
CA ASP A 105 3.64 0.36 0.87
C ASP A 105 2.71 1.59 0.81
N VAL A 106 2.71 2.36 -0.29
CA VAL A 106 1.97 3.63 -0.39
C VAL A 106 0.46 3.45 -0.19
N ASP A 107 -0.05 2.27 -0.55
CA ASP A 107 -1.47 1.90 -0.47
C ASP A 107 -1.91 1.35 0.91
N GLU A 108 -0.98 1.25 1.86
CA GLU A 108 -1.22 0.87 3.26
C GLU A 108 -1.27 2.12 4.14
N ILE A 109 -2.43 2.77 4.22
CA ILE A 109 -2.60 4.08 4.86
C ILE A 109 -3.15 3.92 6.27
N PRO A 110 -2.44 4.35 7.33
CA PRO A 110 -2.92 4.24 8.70
C PRO A 110 -3.96 5.31 9.01
N LYS A 111 -4.87 5.03 9.94
CA LYS A 111 -5.65 6.08 10.60
C LYS A 111 -4.73 6.92 11.48
N PRO A 112 -4.87 8.27 11.47
CA PRO A 112 -4.01 9.15 12.26
C PRO A 112 -3.96 8.82 13.75
N ASP A 113 -5.10 8.58 14.37
CA ASP A 113 -5.23 8.22 15.79
C ASP A 113 -4.61 6.85 16.11
N ARG A 114 -4.81 5.86 15.21
CA ARG A 114 -4.22 4.53 15.36
C ARG A 114 -2.71 4.53 15.14
N LEU A 115 -2.21 5.39 14.25
CA LEU A 115 -0.76 5.56 14.10
C LEU A 115 -0.13 6.12 15.37
N LEU A 116 -0.73 7.13 16.01
CA LEU A 116 -0.24 7.68 17.27
C LEU A 116 -0.30 6.66 18.41
N GLU A 117 -1.38 5.89 18.51
CA GLU A 117 -1.50 4.78 19.47
C GLU A 117 -0.39 3.72 19.23
N ALA A 118 -0.10 3.37 17.98
CA ALA A 118 0.98 2.43 17.65
C ALA A 118 2.36 2.97 18.03
N VAL A 119 2.59 4.28 17.94
CA VAL A 119 3.81 4.94 18.41
C VAL A 119 3.96 4.79 19.93
N ASP A 120 2.90 5.06 20.69
CA ASP A 120 2.90 4.92 22.15
C ASP A 120 3.19 3.48 22.57
N ILE A 121 2.57 2.51 21.89
CA ILE A 121 2.81 1.08 22.14
C ILE A 121 4.26 0.70 21.82
N ALA A 122 4.82 1.17 20.69
CA ALA A 122 6.20 0.88 20.31
C ALA A 122 7.20 1.46 21.32
N GLN A 123 6.93 2.63 21.87
CA GLN A 123 7.75 3.25 22.91
C GLN A 123 7.65 2.51 24.25
N ALA A 124 6.46 2.02 24.60
CA ALA A 124 6.23 1.22 25.81
C ALA A 124 6.83 -0.19 25.72
N HIS A 125 6.94 -0.74 24.50
CA HIS A 125 7.49 -2.06 24.21
C HIS A 125 8.67 -2.01 23.24
N PRO A 126 9.77 -1.36 23.64
CA PRO A 126 10.83 -0.99 22.70
C PRO A 126 11.56 -2.16 22.02
N ASP A 127 11.37 -3.39 22.45
CA ASP A 127 12.00 -4.58 21.86
C ASP A 127 11.13 -5.23 20.75
N ARG A 128 9.95 -4.64 20.47
CA ARG A 128 9.00 -5.14 19.47
C ARG A 128 8.59 -4.03 18.52
N CYS A 129 8.31 -4.39 17.29
CA CYS A 129 7.63 -3.50 16.36
C CYS A 129 6.11 -3.62 16.53
N VAL A 130 5.37 -2.63 16.02
CA VAL A 130 3.89 -2.62 16.07
C VAL A 130 3.35 -2.61 14.67
N ARG A 131 2.55 -3.61 14.32
CA ARG A 131 1.88 -3.73 13.03
C ARG A 131 0.44 -3.26 13.14
N LEU A 132 -0.02 -2.55 12.12
CA LEU A 132 -1.40 -2.09 12.04
C LEU A 132 -2.23 -3.09 11.25
N SER A 133 -3.34 -3.52 11.85
CA SER A 133 -4.32 -4.40 11.21
C SER A 133 -5.33 -3.57 10.42
N MET A 134 -5.36 -3.74 9.09
CA MET A 134 -6.14 -2.91 8.15
C MET A 134 -7.05 -3.77 7.28
N PRO A 135 -8.30 -3.34 6.97
CA PRO A 135 -9.09 -3.95 5.91
C PRO A 135 -8.40 -3.77 4.55
N MET A 136 -8.50 -4.79 3.70
CA MET A 136 -7.98 -4.75 2.34
C MET A 136 -9.10 -4.46 1.35
N PHE A 137 -8.81 -3.62 0.34
CA PHE A 137 -9.73 -3.23 -0.71
C PHE A 137 -9.16 -3.57 -2.08
N TYR A 138 -10.02 -3.99 -3.01
CA TYR A 138 -9.61 -4.33 -4.37
C TYR A 138 -10.29 -3.46 -5.41
N GLY A 139 -9.48 -2.76 -6.20
CA GLY A 139 -9.90 -2.02 -7.38
C GLY A 139 -10.75 -0.79 -7.09
N ARG A 140 -11.68 -0.88 -6.17
CA ARG A 140 -12.51 0.21 -5.66
C ARG A 140 -12.15 0.54 -4.23
N ALA A 141 -12.19 1.82 -3.89
CA ALA A 141 -11.87 2.29 -2.54
C ALA A 141 -12.87 1.83 -1.48
N ASP A 142 -14.06 1.41 -1.89
CA ASP A 142 -15.15 0.93 -1.04
C ASP A 142 -15.52 -0.54 -1.29
N LEU A 143 -14.63 -1.31 -1.93
CA LEU A 143 -14.82 -2.73 -2.17
C LEU A 143 -13.87 -3.56 -1.31
N ARG A 144 -14.34 -3.95 -0.13
CA ARG A 144 -13.54 -4.70 0.85
C ARG A 144 -13.43 -6.18 0.50
N VAL A 145 -12.24 -6.73 0.70
CA VAL A 145 -11.98 -8.18 0.63
C VAL A 145 -12.28 -8.82 1.98
N ARG A 146 -12.99 -9.95 1.97
CA ARG A 146 -13.25 -10.78 3.15
C ARG A 146 -12.90 -12.24 2.93
N ASP A 147 -12.53 -12.92 4.02
CA ASP A 147 -12.45 -14.36 4.07
C ASP A 147 -13.88 -14.95 4.08
N PRO A 148 -14.25 -15.79 3.09
CA PRO A 148 -15.57 -16.40 3.04
C PRO A 148 -15.85 -17.38 4.20
N HIS A 149 -14.80 -17.85 4.86
CA HIS A 149 -14.91 -18.85 5.92
C HIS A 149 -14.81 -18.26 7.33
N GLY A 150 -14.29 -17.02 7.45
CA GLY A 150 -14.11 -16.32 8.72
C GLY A 150 -13.11 -16.97 9.67
N ASP A 151 -12.31 -17.91 9.16
CA ASP A 151 -11.33 -18.68 9.95
C ASP A 151 -9.90 -18.22 9.76
N GLY A 152 -9.68 -17.21 8.93
CA GLY A 152 -8.38 -16.61 8.63
C GLY A 152 -7.42 -17.52 7.87
N THR A 153 -7.92 -18.64 7.30
CA THR A 153 -7.05 -19.66 6.69
C THR A 153 -6.72 -19.39 5.23
N LYS A 154 -7.48 -18.52 4.53
CA LYS A 154 -7.34 -18.37 3.07
C LYS A 154 -7.20 -16.96 2.55
N ALA A 155 -7.77 -15.96 3.20
CA ALA A 155 -7.54 -14.57 2.86
C ALA A 155 -7.49 -13.76 4.15
N PRO A 156 -6.55 -12.83 4.31
CA PRO A 156 -6.59 -11.98 5.47
C PRO A 156 -7.83 -11.08 5.36
N ASP A 157 -8.79 -11.24 6.27
CA ASP A 157 -9.77 -10.20 6.53
C ASP A 157 -9.06 -8.89 6.87
N ASN A 158 -7.84 -9.03 7.40
CA ASN A 158 -6.98 -7.94 7.80
C ASN A 158 -5.58 -8.06 7.18
N TRP A 159 -5.06 -6.95 6.75
CA TRP A 159 -3.69 -6.79 6.28
C TRP A 159 -2.84 -6.22 7.41
N THR A 160 -1.68 -6.83 7.70
CA THR A 160 -0.85 -6.50 8.86
C THR A 160 0.60 -6.18 8.51
N CYS A 161 0.85 -5.50 7.40
CA CYS A 161 2.21 -5.21 6.94
C CYS A 161 2.73 -3.80 7.25
N GLY A 162 1.85 -2.79 7.39
CA GLY A 162 2.26 -1.46 7.84
C GLY A 162 2.79 -1.52 9.28
N THR A 163 4.02 -1.04 9.49
CA THR A 163 4.78 -1.33 10.72
C THR A 163 5.37 -0.06 11.34
N VAL A 164 5.14 0.14 12.63
CA VAL A 164 5.81 1.17 13.44
C VAL A 164 7.06 0.57 14.09
N VAL A 165 8.19 1.26 13.91
CA VAL A 165 9.50 0.84 14.45
C VAL A 165 10.24 1.99 15.11
N LEU A 166 11.04 1.69 16.11
CA LEU A 166 11.98 2.62 16.70
C LEU A 166 13.31 2.58 15.95
N TYR A 167 14.06 3.68 15.97
CA TYR A 167 15.37 3.81 15.33
C TYR A 167 16.31 2.62 15.63
N LYS A 168 16.31 2.10 16.85
CA LYS A 168 17.18 0.98 17.25
C LYS A 168 16.97 -0.31 16.46
N HIS A 169 15.79 -0.50 15.82
CA HIS A 169 15.51 -1.67 14.99
C HIS A 169 16.14 -1.58 13.59
N LEU A 170 16.71 -0.43 13.22
CA LEU A 170 17.34 -0.21 11.92
C LEU A 170 18.71 -0.91 11.74
N GLU A 171 19.12 -1.74 12.69
CA GLU A 171 20.13 -2.77 12.47
C GLU A 171 19.70 -3.81 11.43
N LYS A 172 18.40 -4.04 11.31
CA LYS A 172 17.76 -4.83 10.25
C LYS A 172 17.35 -3.93 9.09
N THR A 173 17.24 -4.52 7.90
CA THR A 173 16.68 -3.80 6.75
C THR A 173 15.15 -3.70 6.86
N PRO A 174 14.51 -2.71 6.22
CA PRO A 174 13.05 -2.63 6.15
C PRO A 174 12.37 -3.92 5.66
N SER A 175 12.93 -4.61 4.67
CA SER A 175 12.42 -5.90 4.20
C SER A 175 12.48 -6.99 5.29
N GLN A 176 13.57 -7.04 6.07
CA GLN A 176 13.70 -7.98 7.18
C GLN A 176 12.71 -7.68 8.32
N ILE A 177 12.49 -6.39 8.62
CA ILE A 177 11.53 -5.96 9.63
C ILE A 177 10.11 -6.34 9.20
N ARG A 178 9.72 -6.07 7.93
CA ARG A 178 8.39 -6.40 7.39
C ARG A 178 8.05 -7.89 7.52
N MET A 179 9.03 -8.78 7.47
CA MET A 179 8.85 -10.23 7.55
C MET A 179 8.93 -10.79 8.97
N ASN A 180 9.10 -9.97 10.01
CA ASN A 180 9.25 -10.44 11.38
C ASN A 180 7.90 -10.93 11.95
N PRO A 181 7.76 -12.19 12.41
CA PRO A 181 6.49 -12.72 12.90
C PRO A 181 6.14 -12.35 14.34
N ASN A 182 7.08 -11.77 15.11
CA ASN A 182 6.96 -11.58 16.57
C ASN A 182 6.54 -10.16 16.99
N ASP A 183 5.88 -9.43 16.09
CA ASP A 183 5.46 -8.06 16.34
C ASP A 183 4.13 -8.00 17.12
N ILE A 184 3.85 -6.85 17.74
CA ILE A 184 2.54 -6.55 18.32
C ILE A 184 1.62 -6.18 17.16
N VAL A 185 0.42 -6.74 17.11
CA VAL A 185 -0.61 -6.34 16.14
C VAL A 185 -1.60 -5.43 16.84
N LEU A 186 -1.77 -4.22 16.32
CA LEU A 186 -2.73 -3.23 16.77
C LEU A 186 -3.98 -3.23 15.89
N GLY A 187 -5.13 -3.25 16.55
CA GLY A 187 -6.43 -3.17 15.92
C GLY A 187 -6.99 -4.53 15.49
N ASP A 188 -8.30 -4.54 15.29
CA ASP A 188 -9.06 -5.68 14.75
C ASP A 188 -9.62 -5.27 13.38
N CYS A 189 -8.74 -5.21 12.39
CA CYS A 189 -9.06 -4.77 11.03
C CYS A 189 -9.61 -3.32 10.95
N ASP A 190 -9.11 -2.41 11.80
CA ASP A 190 -9.60 -1.03 11.91
C ASP A 190 -8.50 0.04 12.01
N ALA A 191 -7.22 -0.36 11.95
CA ALA A 191 -6.12 0.56 12.19
C ALA A 191 -5.72 1.43 10.97
N GLY A 192 -6.38 1.26 9.84
CA GLY A 192 -6.10 1.98 8.61
C GLY A 192 -6.87 1.43 7.44
N TRP A 193 -6.34 1.58 6.21
CA TRP A 193 -6.90 1.08 4.96
C TRP A 193 -5.77 0.60 4.04
N HIS A 194 -5.93 -0.60 3.47
CA HIS A 194 -5.05 -1.09 2.40
C HIS A 194 -5.78 -1.05 1.07
N PHE A 195 -5.59 0.01 0.30
CA PHE A 195 -6.22 0.24 -1.01
C PHE A 195 -5.48 -0.48 -2.14
N SER A 196 -5.42 -1.80 -2.07
CA SER A 196 -4.75 -2.60 -3.08
C SER A 196 -5.48 -2.50 -4.42
N TRP A 197 -4.71 -2.28 -5.49
CA TRP A 197 -5.21 -2.25 -6.87
C TRP A 197 -6.22 -1.13 -7.16
N MET A 198 -6.32 -0.11 -6.33
CA MET A 198 -7.23 1.01 -6.56
C MET A 198 -6.89 1.72 -7.88
N GLY A 199 -7.88 1.83 -8.75
CA GLY A 199 -7.72 2.50 -10.04
C GLY A 199 -8.70 2.02 -11.11
N ASP A 200 -8.51 2.49 -12.33
CA ASP A 200 -9.19 1.99 -13.53
C ASP A 200 -8.53 0.71 -14.05
N ALA A 201 -9.12 0.12 -15.11
CA ALA A 201 -8.63 -1.11 -15.71
C ALA A 201 -7.19 -0.98 -16.24
N GLU A 202 -6.83 0.17 -16.84
CA GLU A 202 -5.47 0.42 -17.34
C GLU A 202 -4.45 0.47 -16.20
N ARG A 203 -4.79 1.10 -15.09
CA ARG A 203 -3.94 1.15 -13.91
C ARG A 203 -3.76 -0.23 -13.27
N MET A 204 -4.86 -1.00 -13.16
CA MET A 204 -4.79 -2.38 -12.68
C MET A 204 -3.90 -3.23 -13.57
N LYS A 205 -4.05 -3.14 -14.90
CA LYS A 205 -3.18 -3.83 -15.87
C LYS A 205 -1.72 -3.43 -15.67
N ARG A 206 -1.45 -2.14 -15.53
CA ARG A 206 -0.09 -1.65 -15.28
C ARG A 206 0.48 -2.22 -13.99
N LYS A 207 -0.29 -2.21 -12.89
CA LYS A 207 0.15 -2.77 -11.61
C LYS A 207 0.48 -4.27 -11.76
N VAL A 208 -0.41 -5.07 -12.35
CA VAL A 208 -0.20 -6.51 -12.55
C VAL A 208 1.03 -6.82 -13.39
N THR A 209 1.30 -6.02 -14.42
CA THR A 209 2.45 -6.20 -15.30
C THR A 209 3.76 -5.63 -14.75
N SER A 210 3.73 -4.91 -13.62
CA SER A 210 4.88 -4.18 -13.08
C SER A 210 5.34 -4.64 -11.71
N PHE A 211 4.51 -5.37 -10.96
CA PHE A 211 4.79 -5.73 -9.55
C PHE A 211 5.58 -7.04 -9.41
N SER A 212 5.91 -7.41 -8.19
CA SER A 212 6.85 -8.51 -7.90
C SER A 212 6.34 -9.89 -8.24
N HIS A 213 5.00 -10.08 -8.22
CA HIS A 213 4.36 -11.36 -8.58
C HIS A 213 4.17 -11.56 -10.09
N CYS A 214 4.71 -10.69 -10.93
CA CYS A 214 4.48 -10.74 -12.39
C CYS A 214 4.99 -12.02 -13.07
N PHE A 215 5.84 -12.82 -12.40
CA PHE A 215 6.37 -14.09 -12.90
C PHE A 215 6.10 -15.27 -11.96
N ASP A 216 5.37 -15.07 -10.88
CA ASP A 216 5.04 -16.18 -10.00
C ASP A 216 4.12 -17.16 -10.73
N ASP A 217 4.43 -18.45 -10.61
CA ASP A 217 3.53 -19.53 -11.02
C ASP A 217 2.30 -19.57 -10.09
N ILE A 218 1.54 -18.48 -10.06
CA ILE A 218 0.26 -18.47 -9.38
C ILE A 218 -0.70 -19.23 -10.30
N PRO A 219 -1.21 -20.39 -9.87
CA PRO A 219 -1.93 -21.32 -10.76
C PRO A 219 -3.11 -20.61 -11.41
N ASN A 220 -3.13 -20.58 -12.75
CA ASN A 220 -4.27 -20.21 -13.62
C ASN A 220 -4.96 -18.85 -13.35
N SER A 221 -4.64 -18.14 -12.28
CA SER A 221 -5.34 -16.92 -11.87
C SER A 221 -4.64 -15.65 -12.36
N VAL A 222 -3.34 -15.68 -12.61
CA VAL A 222 -2.56 -14.51 -13.08
C VAL A 222 -2.22 -14.57 -14.56
N ALA A 223 -2.23 -15.76 -15.19
CA ALA A 223 -2.08 -15.86 -16.63
C ALA A 223 -3.12 -15.04 -17.43
N PRO A 224 -4.41 -14.96 -17.01
CA PRO A 224 -5.37 -13.99 -17.56
C PRO A 224 -5.00 -12.52 -17.31
N ALA A 225 -4.21 -12.22 -16.28
CA ALA A 225 -3.84 -10.86 -15.92
C ALA A 225 -3.08 -10.09 -17.01
N TYR A 226 -2.61 -10.79 -18.02
CA TYR A 226 -1.86 -10.22 -19.14
C TYR A 226 -2.67 -10.15 -20.44
N SER A 227 -3.96 -10.53 -20.42
CA SER A 227 -4.81 -10.58 -21.61
C SER A 227 -5.82 -9.44 -21.64
N ASP A 228 -6.26 -9.05 -22.85
CA ASP A 228 -7.37 -8.10 -23.03
C ASP A 228 -8.68 -8.65 -22.45
N GLU A 229 -8.83 -9.97 -22.39
CA GLU A 229 -9.95 -10.66 -21.76
C GLU A 229 -10.04 -10.35 -20.27
N MET A 230 -8.91 -10.27 -19.58
CA MET A 230 -8.88 -9.87 -18.18
C MET A 230 -9.27 -8.42 -17.97
N LEU A 231 -8.86 -7.50 -18.88
CA LEU A 231 -9.31 -6.10 -18.79
C LEU A 231 -10.83 -6.00 -18.84
N THR A 232 -11.45 -6.71 -19.77
CA THR A 232 -12.91 -6.78 -19.89
C THR A 232 -13.53 -7.40 -18.62
N HIS A 233 -12.91 -8.42 -18.09
CA HIS A 233 -13.38 -9.08 -16.86
C HIS A 233 -13.24 -8.16 -15.64
N LEU A 234 -12.12 -7.44 -15.48
CA LEU A 234 -11.92 -6.45 -14.42
C LEU A 234 -12.92 -5.30 -14.50
N GLU A 235 -13.24 -4.81 -15.70
CA GLU A 235 -14.26 -3.77 -15.88
C GLU A 235 -15.66 -4.25 -15.50
N ALA A 236 -16.04 -5.44 -15.97
CA ALA A 236 -17.30 -6.06 -15.57
C ALA A 236 -17.39 -6.28 -14.04
N TYR A 237 -16.25 -6.62 -13.44
CA TYR A 237 -16.15 -6.83 -12.01
C TYR A 237 -16.24 -5.53 -11.21
N ARG A 238 -15.67 -4.42 -11.69
CA ARG A 238 -15.78 -3.08 -11.08
C ARG A 238 -17.24 -2.62 -10.95
N ALA A 239 -18.10 -3.03 -11.88
CA ALA A 239 -19.50 -2.65 -11.88
C ALA A 239 -20.38 -3.45 -10.88
N LYS A 240 -19.81 -4.45 -10.19
CA LYS A 240 -20.56 -5.40 -9.36
C LYS A 240 -20.00 -5.48 -7.95
N ALA A 241 -20.78 -5.11 -6.95
CA ALA A 241 -20.46 -5.38 -5.55
C ALA A 241 -20.81 -6.84 -5.22
N GLY A 242 -19.90 -7.53 -4.56
CA GLY A 242 -20.04 -8.95 -4.21
C GLY A 242 -19.50 -9.90 -5.29
N GLY A 243 -19.02 -11.07 -4.89
CA GLY A 243 -18.47 -12.08 -5.78
C GLY A 243 -17.02 -12.43 -5.46
N THR A 244 -16.35 -13.11 -6.39
CA THR A 244 -14.97 -13.53 -6.27
C THR A 244 -14.00 -12.38 -6.54
N ASP A 245 -12.76 -12.57 -6.15
CA ASP A 245 -11.62 -11.69 -6.39
C ASP A 245 -11.47 -11.31 -7.90
N PRO A 246 -11.03 -10.09 -8.25
CA PRO A 246 -10.81 -9.66 -9.65
C PRO A 246 -9.86 -10.55 -10.44
N LEU A 247 -9.00 -11.31 -9.77
CA LEU A 247 -8.09 -12.27 -10.39
C LEU A 247 -8.73 -13.66 -10.58
N GLY A 248 -10.03 -13.79 -10.35
CA GLY A 248 -10.77 -15.04 -10.49
C GLY A 248 -10.56 -16.03 -9.34
N ARG A 249 -9.96 -15.59 -8.22
CA ARG A 249 -9.81 -16.44 -7.04
C ARG A 249 -11.15 -16.59 -6.32
N THR A 250 -11.45 -17.80 -5.90
CA THR A 250 -12.72 -18.16 -5.25
C THR A 250 -12.66 -18.18 -3.73
N ASP A 251 -11.50 -17.89 -3.17
CA ASP A 251 -11.21 -17.86 -1.75
C ASP A 251 -11.36 -16.48 -1.10
N HIS A 252 -11.85 -15.50 -1.87
CA HIS A 252 -12.16 -14.16 -1.38
C HIS A 252 -13.63 -13.82 -1.66
N ILE A 253 -14.27 -13.13 -0.73
CA ILE A 253 -15.55 -12.46 -0.96
C ILE A 253 -15.30 -10.96 -1.03
N LEU A 254 -16.02 -10.27 -1.91
CA LEU A 254 -15.99 -8.81 -1.98
C LEU A 254 -17.33 -8.26 -1.49
N GLU A 255 -17.26 -7.24 -0.64
CA GLU A 255 -18.43 -6.55 -0.10
C GLU A 255 -18.27 -5.04 -0.18
N LYS A 256 -19.38 -4.32 -0.32
CA LYS A 256 -19.38 -2.86 -0.21
C LYS A 256 -19.05 -2.47 1.23
N TYR A 257 -18.04 -1.60 1.38
CA TYR A 257 -17.64 -1.09 2.68
C TYR A 257 -18.37 0.22 2.99
N PRO A 258 -18.84 0.45 4.23
CA PRO A 258 -19.53 1.66 4.61
C PRO A 258 -18.68 2.92 4.39
N HIS A 259 -19.21 3.92 3.69
CA HIS A 259 -18.48 5.15 3.35
C HIS A 259 -18.09 5.95 4.60
N GLU A 260 -18.88 5.90 5.67
CA GLU A 260 -18.60 6.55 6.95
C GLU A 260 -17.36 5.99 7.67
N LEU A 261 -16.88 4.81 7.28
CA LEU A 261 -15.66 4.18 7.80
C LEU A 261 -14.44 4.46 6.93
N LEU A 262 -14.63 5.05 5.74
CA LEU A 262 -13.55 5.51 4.87
C LEU A 262 -13.05 6.90 5.31
N PRO A 263 -11.80 7.28 4.95
CA PRO A 263 -11.29 8.60 5.27
C PRO A 263 -12.08 9.69 4.54
N SER A 264 -12.51 10.72 5.24
CA SER A 264 -13.27 11.83 4.64
C SER A 264 -12.50 12.55 3.54
N GLU A 265 -11.18 12.56 3.63
CA GLU A 265 -10.25 13.12 2.64
C GLU A 265 -10.38 12.42 1.28
N LEU A 266 -10.69 11.13 1.28
CA LEU A 266 -10.90 10.34 0.06
C LEU A 266 -11.97 10.97 -0.84
N PHE A 267 -13.08 11.44 -0.23
CA PHE A 267 -14.22 12.03 -0.95
C PHE A 267 -13.94 13.46 -1.47
N LYS A 268 -12.85 14.09 -1.04
CA LYS A 268 -12.39 15.40 -1.53
C LYS A 268 -11.54 15.27 -2.81
N LEU A 269 -11.02 14.08 -3.09
CA LEU A 269 -10.18 13.81 -4.26
C LEU A 269 -11.05 13.56 -5.49
N GLU A 270 -11.12 14.52 -6.41
CA GLU A 270 -11.92 14.41 -7.65
C GLU A 270 -11.59 13.13 -8.46
N ARG A 271 -10.31 12.74 -8.47
CA ARG A 271 -9.83 11.56 -9.20
C ARG A 271 -10.37 10.24 -8.62
N VAL A 272 -10.69 10.21 -7.33
CA VAL A 272 -11.15 8.99 -6.63
C VAL A 272 -12.64 8.75 -6.81
N LYS A 273 -13.43 9.75 -7.20
CA LYS A 273 -14.88 9.59 -7.42
C LYS A 273 -15.20 8.42 -8.37
N ASN A 274 -14.36 8.20 -9.38
CA ASN A 274 -14.51 7.09 -10.32
C ASN A 274 -14.09 5.73 -9.72
N TYR A 275 -13.48 5.73 -8.54
CA TYR A 275 -12.99 4.52 -7.85
C TYR A 275 -13.90 4.07 -6.69
N LEU A 276 -15.07 4.70 -6.56
CA LEU A 276 -16.14 4.25 -5.67
C LEU A 276 -17.15 3.40 -6.45
N LEU A 277 -17.80 2.48 -5.77
CA LEU A 277 -18.95 1.76 -6.34
C LEU A 277 -20.07 2.77 -6.63
N PRO A 278 -20.81 2.61 -7.75
CA PRO A 278 -21.99 3.42 -7.98
C PRO A 278 -22.96 3.27 -6.81
N ASP A 279 -23.65 4.36 -6.47
CA ASP A 279 -24.75 4.27 -5.52
C ASP A 279 -25.79 3.28 -6.02
N ASP A 280 -26.28 2.44 -5.14
CA ASP A 280 -27.31 1.48 -5.47
C ASP A 280 -28.60 2.25 -5.79
N PRO A 281 -29.11 2.20 -7.04
CA PRO A 281 -30.34 2.91 -7.40
C PRO A 281 -31.58 2.45 -6.62
N SER A 282 -31.48 1.33 -5.86
CA SER A 282 -32.54 0.87 -4.96
C SER A 282 -32.56 1.61 -3.61
N ASN A 283 -31.56 2.44 -3.31
CA ASN A 283 -31.45 3.25 -2.09
C ASN A 283 -31.76 4.74 -2.33
N ALA A 284 -32.28 5.12 -3.50
CA ALA A 284 -32.69 6.48 -3.85
C ALA A 284 -34.17 6.74 -3.58
#